data_589d2d0ed1b9d6b9adea0219849beb64
#
_entry.id   589d2d0ed1b9d6b9adea0219849beb64
#
_cell.length_a   1.000
_cell.length_b   1.000
_cell.length_c   1.000
_cell.angle_alpha   90.00
_cell.angle_beta   90.00
_cell.angle_gamma   90.00
#
_symmetry.space_group_name_H-M   'P 1'
#
loop_
_entity.id
_entity.type
_entity.pdbx_description
1 polymer ?
#
loop_
_entity_poly.entity_id
_entity_poly.type
_entity_poly.pdbx_seq_one_letter_code
_entity_poly.pdbx_strand_id
1 'polypeptide(L)'
;MATAWKYSEILSPNTQFQRAINLSLDLGKTEFIKSYIPTQSSSAVLAKYLRNALTPGDDRASILIGPYGKGKSHTIFMALSLLSDYSEETTELVTHLIEKLEEIDPETAQLVKQVRGEHKRLLPIIINDRYLDIRQAFLASLKNALQQARLNDLMPNNYYQQCLSTIKRWANQYPDTYQAYLRYLQAADIQCTDFENKLKQYDAEALNIFRMCHKAILSGA
;
A
#
# COMPACT_ATOMS: atom_id res chain seq x y z
N MET A 1 45.59 39.55 4.20
CA MET A 1 45.15 38.32 4.88
C MET A 1 43.98 37.78 4.06
N ALA A 2 44.11 36.62 3.48
CA ALA A 2 42.99 36.01 2.71
C ALA A 2 41.98 35.50 3.71
N THR A 3 40.75 36.01 3.65
CA THR A 3 39.61 35.56 4.46
C THR A 3 39.28 34.15 4.05
N ALA A 4 39.54 33.18 4.95
CA ALA A 4 39.15 31.76 4.70
C ALA A 4 37.64 31.64 4.76
N TRP A 5 37.02 31.43 3.64
CA TRP A 5 35.58 31.15 3.54
C TRP A 5 35.24 29.83 4.23
N LYS A 6 34.23 29.83 5.08
CA LYS A 6 33.69 28.57 5.60
C LYS A 6 32.83 27.90 4.53
N TYR A 7 32.93 26.58 4.38
CA TYR A 7 32.09 25.84 3.42
C TYR A 7 30.60 26.12 3.59
N SER A 8 30.13 26.38 4.82
CA SER A 8 28.75 26.74 5.12
C SER A 8 28.29 28.10 4.55
N GLU A 9 29.20 28.96 4.11
CA GLU A 9 28.91 30.25 3.46
C GLU A 9 28.77 30.12 1.95
N ILE A 10 29.26 29.01 1.37
CA ILE A 10 29.30 28.77 -0.07
C ILE A 10 28.33 27.62 -0.46
N LEU A 11 28.15 26.65 0.45
CA LEU A 11 27.32 25.45 0.21
C LEU A 11 26.11 25.46 1.15
N SER A 12 24.92 25.50 0.59
CA SER A 12 23.70 25.22 1.33
C SER A 12 23.16 23.84 0.93
N PRO A 13 22.86 22.96 1.89
CA PRO A 13 22.25 21.68 1.57
C PRO A 13 20.84 21.90 0.98
N ASN A 14 20.56 21.25 -0.14
CA ASN A 14 19.20 21.26 -0.65
C ASN A 14 18.31 20.36 0.23
N THR A 15 17.44 20.99 1.03
CA THR A 15 16.56 20.31 1.99
C THR A 15 15.58 19.33 1.35
N GLN A 16 15.29 19.47 0.06
CA GLN A 16 14.42 18.55 -0.69
C GLN A 16 14.98 17.12 -0.75
N PHE A 17 16.31 16.94 -0.66
CA PHE A 17 16.96 15.63 -0.71
C PHE A 17 17.31 15.04 0.65
N GLN A 18 17.02 15.74 1.74
CA GLN A 18 17.36 15.28 3.10
C GLN A 18 16.32 14.33 3.69
N ARG A 19 15.11 14.31 3.14
CA ARG A 19 14.01 13.53 3.70
C ARG A 19 13.96 12.13 3.08
N ALA A 20 13.94 11.11 3.94
CA ALA A 20 13.64 9.76 3.51
C ALA A 20 12.16 9.65 3.07
N ILE A 21 11.89 8.98 1.96
CA ILE A 21 10.54 8.74 1.46
C ILE A 21 9.92 7.57 2.22
N ASN A 22 8.75 7.81 2.81
CA ASN A 22 7.88 6.80 3.37
C ASN A 22 6.69 6.58 2.43
N LEU A 23 6.70 5.47 1.69
CA LEU A 23 5.69 5.18 0.67
C LEU A 23 4.25 5.24 1.21
N SER A 24 4.03 4.81 2.46
CA SER A 24 2.69 4.82 3.07
C SER A 24 2.15 6.22 3.39
N LEU A 25 3.04 7.22 3.53
CA LEU A 25 2.68 8.59 3.92
C LEU A 25 2.88 9.60 2.79
N ASP A 26 3.76 9.27 1.85
CA ASP A 26 4.24 10.23 0.87
C ASP A 26 3.69 9.97 -0.55
N LEU A 27 3.08 8.81 -0.80
CA LEU A 27 2.46 8.51 -2.09
C LEU A 27 1.37 9.55 -2.41
N GLY A 28 1.43 10.11 -3.62
CA GLY A 28 0.57 11.21 -4.07
C GLY A 28 1.14 12.61 -3.84
N LYS A 29 2.30 12.76 -3.21
CA LYS A 29 2.95 14.06 -3.04
C LYS A 29 3.84 14.38 -4.24
N THR A 30 3.46 15.40 -4.99
CA THR A 30 4.12 15.80 -6.24
C THR A 30 5.54 16.34 -6.04
N GLU A 31 5.87 16.83 -4.86
CA GLU A 31 7.22 17.30 -4.50
C GLU A 31 8.31 16.23 -4.71
N PHE A 32 7.97 14.95 -4.49
CA PHE A 32 8.91 13.85 -4.70
C PHE A 32 9.06 13.49 -6.19
N ILE A 33 8.05 13.76 -7.01
CA ILE A 33 8.18 13.63 -8.46
C ILE A 33 9.12 14.72 -9.00
N LYS A 34 8.95 15.97 -8.55
CA LYS A 34 9.80 17.11 -8.93
C LYS A 34 11.27 16.90 -8.59
N SER A 35 11.52 16.33 -7.40
CA SER A 35 12.87 16.11 -6.88
C SER A 35 13.55 14.86 -7.42
N TYR A 36 12.85 14.02 -8.20
CA TYR A 36 13.45 12.80 -8.73
C TYR A 36 14.51 13.11 -9.80
N ILE A 37 15.69 12.55 -9.57
CA ILE A 37 16.81 12.61 -10.51
C ILE A 37 17.03 11.20 -11.05
N PRO A 38 16.66 10.91 -12.30
CA PRO A 38 16.93 9.62 -12.89
C PRO A 38 18.45 9.41 -13.04
N THR A 39 18.88 8.19 -12.78
CA THR A 39 20.24 7.71 -13.07
C THR A 39 20.11 6.43 -13.88
N GLN A 40 21.15 6.02 -14.58
CA GLN A 40 21.10 4.79 -15.37
C GLN A 40 20.65 3.58 -14.54
N SER A 41 21.12 3.47 -13.29
CA SER A 41 20.73 2.39 -12.37
C SER A 41 19.26 2.47 -11.96
N SER A 42 18.76 3.66 -11.61
CA SER A 42 17.35 3.84 -11.20
C SER A 42 16.39 3.70 -12.39
N SER A 43 16.80 4.12 -13.59
CA SER A 43 16.03 3.96 -14.81
C SER A 43 15.86 2.48 -15.17
N ALA A 44 16.91 1.67 -15.09
CA ALA A 44 16.83 0.23 -15.33
C ALA A 44 15.84 -0.47 -14.36
N VAL A 45 15.84 -0.09 -13.07
CA VAL A 45 14.89 -0.60 -12.08
C VAL A 45 13.47 -0.13 -12.42
N LEU A 46 13.29 1.14 -12.76
CA LEU A 46 12.01 1.71 -13.15
C LEU A 46 11.45 0.98 -14.39
N ALA A 47 12.27 0.79 -15.43
CA ALA A 47 11.90 0.07 -16.63
C ALA A 47 11.40 -1.35 -16.34
N LYS A 48 12.06 -2.08 -15.42
CA LYS A 48 11.60 -3.42 -14.99
C LYS A 48 10.18 -3.37 -14.44
N TYR A 49 9.86 -2.44 -13.54
CA TYR A 49 8.53 -2.33 -12.96
C TYR A 49 7.48 -1.92 -14.00
N LEU A 50 7.82 -1.00 -14.90
CA LEU A 50 6.91 -0.57 -15.96
C LEU A 50 6.62 -1.69 -16.96
N ARG A 51 7.62 -2.47 -17.38
CA ARG A 51 7.41 -3.65 -18.24
C ARG A 51 6.52 -4.68 -17.56
N ASN A 52 6.73 -4.96 -16.29
CA ASN A 52 5.90 -5.90 -15.53
C ASN A 52 4.44 -5.43 -15.40
N ALA A 53 4.19 -4.14 -15.43
CA ALA A 53 2.84 -3.58 -15.40
C ALA A 53 2.16 -3.66 -16.78
N LEU A 54 2.91 -3.47 -17.86
CA LEU A 54 2.40 -3.52 -19.24
C LEU A 54 2.12 -4.96 -19.68
N THR A 55 3.06 -5.86 -19.44
CA THR A 55 2.98 -7.23 -19.91
C THR A 55 2.87 -8.19 -18.72
N PRO A 56 1.75 -8.89 -18.57
CA PRO A 56 1.63 -9.95 -17.58
C PRO A 56 2.66 -11.05 -17.86
N GLY A 57 3.60 -11.23 -16.93
CA GLY A 57 4.63 -12.25 -16.97
C GLY A 57 4.69 -13.03 -15.67
N ASP A 58 5.45 -14.13 -15.64
CA ASP A 58 5.59 -15.00 -14.48
C ASP A 58 6.45 -14.38 -13.37
N ASP A 59 7.37 -13.48 -13.73
CA ASP A 59 8.41 -12.91 -12.85
C ASP A 59 8.03 -11.52 -12.32
N ARG A 60 6.90 -11.43 -11.59
CA ARG A 60 6.40 -10.15 -11.05
C ARG A 60 6.96 -9.81 -9.67
N ALA A 61 7.40 -10.80 -8.90
CA ALA A 61 7.99 -10.58 -7.60
C ALA A 61 9.43 -10.07 -7.75
N SER A 62 9.80 -9.04 -6.99
CA SER A 62 11.16 -8.57 -6.96
C SER A 62 11.54 -8.03 -5.59
N ILE A 63 12.81 -8.23 -5.22
CA ILE A 63 13.39 -7.69 -4.00
C ILE A 63 14.43 -6.65 -4.43
N LEU A 64 14.27 -5.42 -3.93
CA LEU A 64 15.21 -4.33 -4.17
C LEU A 64 16.19 -4.23 -3.00
N ILE A 65 17.41 -4.67 -3.21
CA ILE A 65 18.47 -4.67 -2.21
C ILE A 65 19.53 -3.62 -2.57
N GLY A 66 20.06 -2.93 -1.56
CA GLY A 66 21.14 -1.96 -1.74
C GLY A 66 21.35 -1.10 -0.49
N PRO A 67 22.47 -0.36 -0.43
CA PRO A 67 22.79 0.50 0.71
C PRO A 67 21.73 1.56 1.00
N TYR A 68 21.69 2.02 2.24
CA TYR A 68 20.84 3.14 2.63
C TYR A 68 21.21 4.41 1.84
N GLY A 69 20.24 5.28 1.57
CA GLY A 69 20.48 6.56 0.87
C GLY A 69 20.66 6.47 -0.65
N LYS A 70 20.56 5.29 -1.27
CA LYS A 70 20.74 5.12 -2.73
C LYS A 70 19.46 5.28 -3.56
N GLY A 71 18.44 5.95 -3.05
CA GLY A 71 17.24 6.29 -3.82
C GLY A 71 16.25 5.15 -4.06
N LYS A 72 16.39 3.97 -3.41
CA LYS A 72 15.48 2.82 -3.61
C LYS A 72 14.00 3.19 -3.43
N SER A 73 13.66 3.80 -2.29
CA SER A 73 12.29 4.22 -2.01
C SER A 73 11.78 5.27 -3.01
N HIS A 74 12.66 6.14 -3.50
CA HIS A 74 12.32 7.14 -4.51
C HIS A 74 11.99 6.49 -5.87
N THR A 75 12.77 5.50 -6.28
CA THR A 75 12.50 4.75 -7.52
C THR A 75 11.17 3.99 -7.43
N ILE A 76 10.88 3.35 -6.29
CA ILE A 76 9.59 2.68 -6.06
C ILE A 76 8.45 3.71 -6.05
N PHE A 77 8.63 4.85 -5.36
CA PHE A 77 7.67 5.95 -5.36
C PHE A 77 7.35 6.40 -6.78
N MET A 78 8.36 6.59 -7.63
CA MET A 78 8.18 6.96 -9.02
C MET A 78 7.40 5.92 -9.82
N ALA A 79 7.75 4.63 -9.68
CA ALA A 79 7.03 3.55 -10.34
C ALA A 79 5.54 3.54 -9.94
N LEU A 80 5.24 3.66 -8.64
CA LEU A 80 3.88 3.70 -8.13
C LEU A 80 3.13 4.94 -8.62
N SER A 81 3.74 6.13 -8.59
CA SER A 81 3.13 7.38 -9.07
C SER A 81 2.80 7.31 -10.56
N LEU A 82 3.71 6.79 -11.39
CA LEU A 82 3.49 6.62 -12.82
C LEU A 82 2.32 5.68 -13.14
N LEU A 83 2.09 4.67 -12.31
CA LEU A 83 1.08 3.63 -12.52
C LEU A 83 -0.28 3.97 -11.87
N SER A 84 -0.32 4.87 -10.89
CA SER A 84 -1.54 5.12 -10.09
C SER A 84 -2.09 6.54 -10.20
N ASP A 85 -1.24 7.55 -10.37
CA ASP A 85 -1.64 8.95 -10.33
C ASP A 85 -1.69 9.57 -11.74
N TYR A 86 -2.90 9.93 -12.17
CA TYR A 86 -3.19 10.56 -13.47
C TYR A 86 -3.79 11.98 -13.29
N SER A 87 -3.50 12.63 -12.15
CA SER A 87 -3.84 14.03 -11.95
C SER A 87 -3.12 14.92 -12.98
N GLU A 88 -3.68 16.09 -13.24
CA GLU A 88 -3.11 17.06 -14.19
C GLU A 88 -1.70 17.47 -13.77
N GLU A 89 -1.52 17.79 -12.47
CA GLU A 89 -0.22 18.16 -11.92
C GLU A 89 0.83 17.05 -12.09
N THR A 90 0.49 15.79 -11.79
CA THR A 90 1.40 14.67 -12.02
C THR A 90 1.69 14.47 -13.50
N THR A 91 0.74 14.69 -14.38
CA THR A 91 0.95 14.54 -15.82
C THR A 91 1.94 15.57 -16.38
N GLU A 92 1.88 16.82 -15.93
CA GLU A 92 2.88 17.84 -16.28
C GLU A 92 4.28 17.45 -15.79
N LEU A 93 4.40 16.99 -14.54
CA LEU A 93 5.69 16.58 -13.98
C LEU A 93 6.27 15.35 -14.67
N VAL A 94 5.43 14.42 -15.12
CA VAL A 94 5.85 13.25 -15.89
C VAL A 94 6.40 13.66 -17.25
N THR A 95 5.90 14.71 -17.86
CA THR A 95 6.47 15.27 -19.11
C THR A 95 7.92 15.70 -18.91
N HIS A 96 8.20 16.44 -17.85
CA HIS A 96 9.58 16.81 -17.49
C HIS A 96 10.47 15.62 -17.12
N LEU A 97 9.88 14.59 -16.50
CA LEU A 97 10.61 13.35 -16.23
C LEU A 97 11.00 12.64 -17.53
N ILE A 98 10.10 12.58 -18.50
CA ILE A 98 10.37 11.98 -19.81
C ILE A 98 11.52 12.68 -20.50
N GLU A 99 11.55 14.02 -20.51
CA GLU A 99 12.65 14.82 -21.08
C GLU A 99 14.01 14.43 -20.45
N LYS A 100 14.06 14.33 -19.11
CA LYS A 100 15.28 13.90 -18.40
C LYS A 100 15.67 12.44 -18.72
N LEU A 101 14.69 11.56 -18.89
CA LEU A 101 14.94 10.17 -19.22
C LEU A 101 15.41 10.00 -20.67
N GLU A 102 14.95 10.82 -21.60
CA GLU A 102 15.40 10.77 -22.99
C GLU A 102 16.92 11.00 -23.13
N GLU A 103 17.48 11.82 -22.23
CA GLU A 103 18.93 12.07 -22.22
C GLU A 103 19.74 10.90 -21.61
N ILE A 104 19.14 10.13 -20.67
CA ILE A 104 19.86 9.13 -19.87
C ILE A 104 19.55 7.71 -20.36
N ASP A 105 18.30 7.43 -20.65
CA ASP A 105 17.76 6.11 -21.01
C ASP A 105 16.48 6.27 -21.85
N PRO A 106 16.65 6.47 -23.18
CA PRO A 106 15.52 6.68 -24.09
C PRO A 106 14.50 5.53 -24.11
N GLU A 107 14.95 4.28 -23.85
CA GLU A 107 14.07 3.12 -23.77
C GLU A 107 13.12 3.24 -22.58
N THR A 108 13.62 3.63 -21.43
CA THR A 108 12.77 3.86 -20.24
C THR A 108 11.84 5.06 -20.47
N ALA A 109 12.27 6.12 -21.13
CA ALA A 109 11.39 7.23 -21.52
C ALA A 109 10.21 6.75 -22.38
N GLN A 110 10.48 5.88 -23.36
CA GLN A 110 9.44 5.31 -24.21
C GLN A 110 8.46 4.42 -23.41
N LEU A 111 8.95 3.62 -22.46
CA LEU A 111 8.10 2.83 -21.57
C LEU A 111 7.18 3.71 -20.72
N VAL A 112 7.68 4.83 -20.19
CA VAL A 112 6.85 5.79 -19.45
C VAL A 112 5.73 6.34 -20.35
N LYS A 113 6.05 6.75 -21.57
CA LYS A 113 5.05 7.22 -22.55
C LYS A 113 4.00 6.16 -22.83
N GLN A 114 4.41 4.91 -23.03
CA GLN A 114 3.51 3.80 -23.29
C GLN A 114 2.56 3.54 -22.11
N VAL A 115 3.08 3.42 -20.88
CA VAL A 115 2.28 3.23 -19.66
C VAL A 115 1.25 4.32 -19.49
N ARG A 116 1.66 5.58 -19.68
CA ARG A 116 0.76 6.73 -19.55
C ARG A 116 -0.28 6.76 -20.66
N GLY A 117 0.07 6.35 -21.88
CA GLY A 117 -0.83 6.28 -23.03
C GLY A 117 -1.89 5.18 -22.90
N GLU A 118 -1.63 4.09 -22.22
CA GLU A 118 -2.61 3.02 -21.98
C GLU A 118 -3.71 3.43 -20.97
N HIS A 119 -3.54 4.53 -20.23
CA HIS A 119 -4.47 5.01 -19.19
C HIS A 119 -4.89 3.95 -18.17
N LYS A 120 -4.07 2.91 -18.00
CA LYS A 120 -4.33 1.82 -17.07
C LYS A 120 -3.90 2.20 -15.67
N ARG A 121 -4.88 2.54 -14.83
CA ARG A 121 -4.62 2.87 -13.42
C ARG A 121 -4.49 1.61 -12.59
N LEU A 122 -3.40 1.50 -11.82
CA LEU A 122 -3.22 0.47 -10.81
C LEU A 122 -3.46 1.06 -9.42
N LEU A 123 -4.01 0.26 -8.53
CA LEU A 123 -4.19 0.62 -7.13
C LEU A 123 -3.00 0.12 -6.33
N PRO A 124 -2.12 0.99 -5.79
CA PRO A 124 -1.01 0.58 -4.95
C PRO A 124 -1.51 0.05 -3.61
N ILE A 125 -1.07 -1.15 -3.23
CA ILE A 125 -1.33 -1.73 -1.91
C ILE A 125 0.00 -1.77 -1.18
N ILE A 126 0.19 -0.86 -0.22
CA ILE A 126 1.44 -0.73 0.53
C ILE A 126 1.28 -1.45 1.86
N ILE A 127 2.04 -2.53 2.03
CA ILE A 127 2.11 -3.31 3.26
C ILE A 127 3.33 -2.84 4.05
N ASN A 128 3.13 -2.50 5.31
CA ASN A 128 4.20 -2.14 6.24
C ASN A 128 4.41 -3.23 7.30
N ASP A 129 5.41 -3.08 8.14
CA ASP A 129 5.87 -4.00 9.17
C ASP A 129 4.99 -4.10 10.43
N ARG A 130 3.80 -3.48 10.44
CA ARG A 130 2.92 -3.42 11.62
C ARG A 130 2.15 -4.71 11.91
N TYR A 131 2.18 -5.66 10.99
CA TYR A 131 1.37 -6.86 11.07
C TYR A 131 2.24 -8.10 11.21
N LEU A 132 1.81 -9.02 12.09
CA LEU A 132 2.48 -10.31 12.28
C LEU A 132 2.03 -11.38 11.28
N ASP A 133 0.83 -11.22 10.72
CA ASP A 133 0.25 -12.14 9.74
C ASP A 133 0.12 -11.46 8.37
N ILE A 134 0.62 -12.12 7.33
CA ILE A 134 0.62 -11.58 5.96
C ILE A 134 -0.78 -11.41 5.37
N ARG A 135 -1.74 -12.25 5.74
CA ARG A 135 -3.13 -12.16 5.27
C ARG A 135 -3.82 -10.95 5.90
N GLN A 136 -3.59 -10.75 7.21
CA GLN A 136 -4.06 -9.56 7.91
C GLN A 136 -3.46 -8.30 7.30
N ALA A 137 -2.14 -8.30 7.08
CA ALA A 137 -1.42 -7.20 6.45
C ALA A 137 -2.01 -6.84 5.08
N PHE A 138 -2.22 -7.85 4.23
CA PHE A 138 -2.77 -7.65 2.89
C PHE A 138 -4.21 -7.11 2.93
N LEU A 139 -5.11 -7.74 3.70
CA LEU A 139 -6.51 -7.33 3.76
C LEU A 139 -6.69 -5.93 4.36
N ALA A 140 -5.92 -5.59 5.39
CA ALA A 140 -5.95 -4.26 5.99
C ALA A 140 -5.41 -3.20 5.02
N SER A 141 -4.30 -3.48 4.34
CA SER A 141 -3.72 -2.56 3.36
C SER A 141 -4.59 -2.40 2.12
N LEU A 142 -5.22 -3.48 1.63
CA LEU A 142 -6.18 -3.44 0.53
C LEU A 142 -7.40 -2.58 0.90
N LYS A 143 -7.96 -2.78 2.10
CA LYS A 143 -9.07 -1.96 2.59
C LYS A 143 -8.70 -0.49 2.63
N ASN A 144 -7.55 -0.15 3.18
CA ASN A 144 -7.08 1.23 3.26
C ASN A 144 -6.88 1.85 1.87
N ALA A 145 -6.26 1.10 0.94
CA ALA A 145 -6.07 1.56 -0.43
C ALA A 145 -7.39 1.82 -1.15
N LEU A 146 -8.38 0.91 -1.03
CA LEU A 146 -9.71 1.07 -1.60
C LEU A 146 -10.45 2.26 -0.98
N GLN A 147 -10.34 2.47 0.33
CA GLN A 147 -10.95 3.61 1.01
C GLN A 147 -10.38 4.94 0.53
N GLN A 148 -9.06 5.05 0.41
CA GLN A 148 -8.38 6.25 -0.10
C GLN A 148 -8.76 6.54 -1.54
N ALA A 149 -8.91 5.50 -2.35
CA ALA A 149 -9.35 5.61 -3.75
C ALA A 149 -10.87 5.81 -3.91
N ARG A 150 -11.66 5.81 -2.84
CA ARG A 150 -13.15 5.83 -2.84
C ARG A 150 -13.78 4.67 -3.60
N LEU A 151 -13.14 3.50 -3.55
CA LEU A 151 -13.54 2.26 -4.21
C LEU A 151 -13.99 1.19 -3.21
N ASN A 152 -14.65 1.57 -2.12
CA ASN A 152 -15.03 0.67 -1.03
C ASN A 152 -15.89 -0.53 -1.51
N ASP A 153 -16.71 -0.30 -2.53
CA ASP A 153 -17.61 -1.33 -3.08
C ASP A 153 -16.86 -2.47 -3.80
N LEU A 154 -15.58 -2.24 -4.15
CA LEU A 154 -14.72 -3.25 -4.75
C LEU A 154 -14.04 -4.16 -3.70
N MET A 155 -14.26 -3.92 -2.40
CA MET A 155 -13.69 -4.79 -1.36
C MET A 155 -14.25 -6.21 -1.49
N PRO A 156 -13.42 -7.24 -1.72
CA PRO A 156 -13.89 -8.60 -1.86
C PRO A 156 -14.59 -9.08 -0.59
N ASN A 157 -15.71 -9.79 -0.75
CA ASN A 157 -16.35 -10.44 0.38
C ASN A 157 -15.43 -11.51 0.96
N ASN A 158 -15.11 -11.41 2.24
CA ASN A 158 -14.16 -12.29 2.92
C ASN A 158 -14.78 -12.90 4.18
N TYR A 159 -14.11 -13.91 4.74
CA TYR A 159 -14.61 -14.63 5.92
C TYR A 159 -14.87 -13.72 7.13
N TYR A 160 -14.09 -12.68 7.33
CA TYR A 160 -14.29 -11.74 8.45
C TYR A 160 -15.58 -10.92 8.29
N GLN A 161 -15.88 -10.48 7.08
CA GLN A 161 -17.14 -9.80 6.79
C GLN A 161 -18.33 -10.75 6.95
N GLN A 162 -18.18 -12.02 6.53
CA GLN A 162 -19.20 -13.05 6.75
C GLN A 162 -19.44 -13.30 8.24
N CYS A 163 -18.39 -13.34 9.07
CA CYS A 163 -18.54 -13.46 10.53
C CYS A 163 -19.33 -12.27 11.10
N LEU A 164 -18.92 -11.05 10.78
CA LEU A 164 -19.61 -9.83 11.25
C LEU A 164 -21.08 -9.76 10.80
N SER A 165 -21.35 -10.12 9.56
CA SER A 165 -22.73 -10.18 9.04
C SER A 165 -23.56 -11.27 9.73
N THR A 166 -22.94 -12.40 10.06
CA THR A 166 -23.59 -13.49 10.80
C THR A 166 -23.92 -13.07 12.24
N ILE A 167 -23.00 -12.44 12.95
CA ILE A 167 -23.23 -11.88 14.30
C ILE A 167 -24.39 -10.87 14.24
N LYS A 168 -24.37 -9.95 13.29
CA LYS A 168 -25.44 -8.95 13.10
C LYS A 168 -26.79 -9.62 12.81
N ARG A 169 -26.80 -10.67 11.99
CA ARG A 169 -28.02 -11.43 11.72
C ARG A 169 -28.54 -12.13 12.96
N TRP A 170 -27.66 -12.75 13.78
CA TRP A 170 -28.09 -13.35 15.05
C TRP A 170 -28.69 -12.32 15.99
N ALA A 171 -28.06 -11.17 16.16
CA ALA A 171 -28.58 -10.11 17.01
C ALA A 171 -29.99 -9.63 16.58
N ASN A 172 -30.26 -9.58 15.27
CA ASN A 172 -31.51 -9.04 14.74
C ASN A 172 -32.62 -10.09 14.58
N GLN A 173 -32.28 -11.35 14.26
CA GLN A 173 -33.26 -12.35 13.81
C GLN A 173 -33.30 -13.60 14.69
N TYR A 174 -32.23 -13.87 15.45
CA TYR A 174 -32.07 -15.10 16.23
C TYR A 174 -31.55 -14.81 17.66
N PRO A 175 -32.41 -14.21 18.53
CA PRO A 175 -31.99 -13.73 19.85
C PRO A 175 -31.39 -14.83 20.73
N ASP A 176 -31.93 -16.04 20.70
CA ASP A 176 -31.39 -17.16 21.51
C ASP A 176 -29.98 -17.56 21.06
N THR A 177 -29.74 -17.59 19.75
CA THR A 177 -28.41 -17.84 19.18
C THR A 177 -27.42 -16.73 19.54
N TYR A 178 -27.89 -15.48 19.52
CA TYR A 178 -27.09 -14.35 19.93
C TYR A 178 -26.72 -14.40 21.42
N GLN A 179 -27.65 -14.79 22.28
CA GLN A 179 -27.38 -15.01 23.71
C GLN A 179 -26.39 -16.15 23.93
N ALA A 180 -26.47 -17.22 23.15
CA ALA A 180 -25.49 -18.32 23.22
C ALA A 180 -24.09 -17.82 22.78
N TYR A 181 -24.01 -16.99 21.75
CA TYR A 181 -22.77 -16.33 21.32
C TYR A 181 -22.17 -15.46 22.43
N LEU A 182 -22.95 -14.61 23.07
CA LEU A 182 -22.51 -13.76 24.17
C LEU A 182 -21.99 -14.59 25.37
N ARG A 183 -22.70 -15.66 25.73
CA ARG A 183 -22.27 -16.57 26.78
C ARG A 183 -20.96 -17.28 26.45
N TYR A 184 -20.76 -17.67 25.20
CA TYR A 184 -19.50 -18.27 24.75
C TYR A 184 -18.33 -17.32 24.91
N LEU A 185 -18.48 -16.07 24.48
CA LEU A 185 -17.43 -15.05 24.65
C LEU A 185 -17.16 -14.75 26.12
N GLN A 186 -18.21 -14.64 26.94
CA GLN A 186 -18.07 -14.40 28.38
C GLN A 186 -17.33 -15.53 29.07
N ALA A 187 -17.61 -16.79 28.73
CA ALA A 187 -16.91 -17.96 29.27
C ALA A 187 -15.41 -17.98 28.88
N ALA A 188 -15.04 -17.35 27.78
CA ALA A 188 -13.66 -17.17 27.31
C ALA A 188 -13.01 -15.88 27.81
N ASP A 189 -13.69 -15.10 28.66
CA ASP A 189 -13.26 -13.78 29.15
C ASP A 189 -12.97 -12.76 28.02
N ILE A 190 -13.79 -12.80 26.96
CA ILE A 190 -13.67 -11.94 25.79
C ILE A 190 -14.83 -10.93 25.76
N GLN A 191 -14.50 -9.64 25.67
CA GLN A 191 -15.46 -8.58 25.47
C GLN A 191 -15.98 -8.58 24.02
N CYS A 192 -17.31 -8.56 23.85
CA CYS A 192 -17.93 -8.64 22.52
C CYS A 192 -17.46 -7.51 21.59
N THR A 193 -17.39 -6.27 22.08
CA THR A 193 -16.95 -5.10 21.30
C THR A 193 -15.49 -5.24 20.82
N ASP A 194 -14.61 -5.72 21.68
CA ASP A 194 -13.21 -5.94 21.35
C ASP A 194 -13.05 -7.07 20.33
N PHE A 195 -13.83 -8.13 20.50
CA PHE A 195 -13.87 -9.25 19.58
C PHE A 195 -14.30 -8.83 18.16
N GLU A 196 -15.39 -8.07 18.06
CA GLU A 196 -15.83 -7.55 16.77
C GLU A 196 -14.82 -6.58 16.14
N ASN A 197 -14.12 -5.79 16.97
CA ASN A 197 -13.07 -4.90 16.48
C ASN A 197 -11.86 -5.69 15.94
N LYS A 198 -11.46 -6.79 16.61
CA LYS A 198 -10.44 -7.71 16.11
C LYS A 198 -10.85 -8.33 14.76
N LEU A 199 -12.11 -8.75 14.59
CA LEU A 199 -12.61 -9.23 13.30
C LEU A 199 -12.57 -8.14 12.22
N LYS A 200 -12.92 -6.88 12.54
CA LYS A 200 -12.82 -5.73 11.62
C LYS A 200 -11.37 -5.41 11.22
N GLN A 201 -10.41 -5.80 12.05
CA GLN A 201 -8.97 -5.67 11.83
C GLN A 201 -8.34 -6.91 11.19
N TYR A 202 -9.16 -7.87 10.76
CA TYR A 202 -8.72 -9.12 10.13
C TYR A 202 -7.80 -9.99 10.99
N ASP A 203 -8.05 -10.00 12.30
CA ASP A 203 -7.29 -10.81 13.26
C ASP A 203 -7.57 -12.30 13.08
N ALA A 204 -6.51 -13.10 12.89
CA ALA A 204 -6.63 -14.52 12.59
C ALA A 204 -7.12 -15.34 13.81
N GLU A 205 -6.74 -14.93 15.02
CA GLU A 205 -7.19 -15.58 16.27
C GLU A 205 -8.69 -15.35 16.46
N ALA A 206 -9.16 -14.13 16.29
CA ALA A 206 -10.59 -13.82 16.35
C ALA A 206 -11.39 -14.64 15.32
N LEU A 207 -10.89 -14.84 14.11
CA LEU A 207 -11.54 -15.70 13.13
C LEU A 207 -11.62 -17.17 13.59
N ASN A 208 -10.57 -17.69 14.20
CA ASN A 208 -10.56 -19.06 14.74
C ASN A 208 -11.54 -19.20 15.91
N ILE A 209 -11.55 -18.24 16.84
CA ILE A 209 -12.51 -18.20 17.96
C ILE A 209 -13.95 -18.18 17.43
N PHE A 210 -14.23 -17.35 16.41
CA PHE A 210 -15.56 -17.34 15.80
C PHE A 210 -15.96 -18.69 15.23
N ARG A 211 -15.06 -19.39 14.53
CA ARG A 211 -15.32 -20.72 13.97
C ARG A 211 -15.65 -21.75 15.05
N MET A 212 -14.90 -21.72 16.16
CA MET A 212 -15.14 -22.61 17.30
C MET A 212 -16.49 -22.29 17.95
N CYS A 213 -16.77 -21.02 18.21
CA CYS A 213 -18.05 -20.55 18.75
C CYS A 213 -19.21 -20.96 17.85
N HIS A 214 -19.13 -20.70 16.56
CA HIS A 214 -20.14 -21.05 15.58
C HIS A 214 -20.42 -22.56 15.55
N LYS A 215 -19.38 -23.37 15.59
CA LYS A 215 -19.51 -24.82 15.66
C LYS A 215 -20.21 -25.26 16.95
N ALA A 216 -19.80 -24.74 18.10
CA ALA A 216 -20.43 -25.05 19.39
C ALA A 216 -21.93 -24.72 19.43
N ILE A 217 -22.30 -23.55 18.94
CA ILE A 217 -23.70 -23.11 18.89
C ILE A 217 -24.54 -24.00 17.96
N LEU A 218 -24.02 -24.37 16.78
CA LEU A 218 -24.75 -25.21 15.82
C LEU A 218 -24.81 -26.68 16.23
N SER A 219 -23.87 -27.18 17.01
CA SER A 219 -23.89 -28.56 17.51
C SER A 219 -24.77 -28.76 18.73
N GLY A 220 -25.36 -27.72 19.28
CA GLY A 220 -26.25 -27.81 20.46
C GLY A 220 -25.51 -28.15 21.74
N ALA A 221 -24.22 -27.88 21.81
CA ALA A 221 -23.38 -28.11 22.98
C ALA A 221 -23.45 -26.96 23.98
#